data_f41c9fea48bdf093b140dab70948c515
#
_entry.id   f41c9fea48bdf093b140dab70948c515
#
_cell.length_a   1.000
_cell.length_b   1.000
_cell.length_c   1.000
_cell.angle_alpha   90.00
_cell.angle_beta   90.00
_cell.angle_gamma   90.00
#
_symmetry.space_group_name_H-M   'P 1'
#
loop_
_entity.id
_entity.type
_entity.pdbx_description
1 polymer ?
#
loop_
_entity_poly.entity_id
_entity_poly.type
_entity_poly.pdbx_seq_one_letter_code
_entity_poly.pdbx_strand_id
1 'polypeptide(L)'
;MKTKPVLLLKSPKTTSKTVPPKDNRKIARTRRQRGYHWEDTLVKRFNAMQDWKAFRLGSPSVGLPDILVVSTKHSTIFTIEAKSGTTNSLTVPYDQIQRCLKWTDTFEIYQTRKVVFAFKFSSKKRIGLGQYEKRELREFYKVWDKACQITDFVCSYEGETYSLIDGKRQRLDLADHVMPFKMRHTKTPDNA
;
A
#
# COMPACT_ATOMS: atom_id res chain seq x y z
N MET A 1 49.73 -63.75 -12.21
CA MET A 1 49.49 -62.30 -12.25
C MET A 1 48.24 -61.99 -11.42
N LYS A 2 48.41 -61.31 -10.25
CA LYS A 2 47.31 -60.98 -9.33
C LYS A 2 46.93 -59.51 -9.59
N THR A 3 45.72 -59.25 -10.10
CA THR A 3 45.14 -57.93 -10.29
C THR A 3 44.66 -57.38 -8.93
N LYS A 4 45.11 -56.15 -8.58
CA LYS A 4 44.69 -55.41 -7.39
C LYS A 4 43.30 -54.79 -7.62
N PRO A 5 42.41 -54.72 -6.59
CA PRO A 5 41.13 -54.09 -6.72
C PRO A 5 41.27 -52.54 -6.70
N VAL A 6 40.54 -51.89 -7.58
CA VAL A 6 40.42 -50.41 -7.69
C VAL A 6 39.50 -49.91 -6.55
N LEU A 7 40.03 -49.06 -5.69
CA LEU A 7 39.25 -48.34 -4.65
C LEU A 7 38.37 -47.29 -5.31
N LEU A 8 37.05 -47.49 -5.27
CA LEU A 8 36.04 -46.47 -5.61
C LEU A 8 36.00 -45.39 -4.54
N LEU A 9 36.50 -44.22 -4.87
CA LEU A 9 36.35 -43.00 -4.06
C LEU A 9 34.87 -42.62 -3.97
N LYS A 10 34.31 -42.67 -2.75
CA LYS A 10 32.96 -42.16 -2.47
C LYS A 10 32.96 -40.63 -2.58
N SER A 11 32.19 -40.08 -3.53
CA SER A 11 31.92 -38.67 -3.62
C SER A 11 31.25 -38.10 -2.37
N PRO A 12 31.63 -36.87 -1.92
CA PRO A 12 31.03 -36.26 -0.74
C PRO A 12 29.56 -35.98 -0.96
N LYS A 13 28.70 -36.49 -0.07
CA LYS A 13 27.25 -36.14 -0.05
C LYS A 13 27.12 -34.66 0.31
N THR A 14 26.83 -33.83 -0.70
CA THR A 14 26.43 -32.45 -0.48
C THR A 14 25.04 -32.46 0.18
N THR A 15 24.98 -32.29 1.48
CA THR A 15 23.74 -32.09 2.21
C THR A 15 23.24 -30.67 1.88
N SER A 16 22.44 -30.53 0.85
CA SER A 16 21.66 -29.33 0.63
C SER A 16 20.69 -29.17 1.81
N LYS A 17 20.94 -28.16 2.67
CA LYS A 17 19.98 -27.76 3.70
C LYS A 17 18.71 -27.29 2.98
N THR A 18 17.71 -28.15 2.85
CA THR A 18 16.38 -27.80 2.39
C THR A 18 15.78 -26.82 3.37
N VAL A 19 15.69 -25.55 2.95
CA VAL A 19 15.00 -24.51 3.71
C VAL A 19 13.53 -24.94 3.82
N PRO A 20 12.96 -25.04 5.04
CA PRO A 20 11.58 -25.50 5.19
C PRO A 20 10.62 -24.60 4.42
N PRO A 21 9.54 -25.15 3.80
CA PRO A 21 8.56 -24.38 3.04
C PRO A 21 7.97 -23.29 3.95
N LYS A 22 8.04 -22.05 3.49
CA LYS A 22 7.47 -20.92 4.23
C LYS A 22 5.98 -21.13 4.43
N ASP A 23 5.53 -20.93 5.64
CA ASP A 23 4.11 -20.89 5.96
C ASP A 23 3.50 -19.63 5.31
N ASN A 24 3.04 -19.77 4.07
CA ASN A 24 2.41 -18.74 3.27
C ASN A 24 1.16 -18.16 3.97
N ARG A 25 0.49 -18.95 4.80
CA ARG A 25 -0.69 -18.51 5.58
C ARG A 25 -0.29 -17.49 6.64
N LYS A 26 0.83 -17.72 7.35
CA LYS A 26 1.35 -16.77 8.35
C LYS A 26 1.77 -15.44 7.71
N ILE A 27 2.41 -15.51 6.55
CA ILE A 27 2.80 -14.31 5.79
C ILE A 27 1.55 -13.53 5.34
N ALA A 28 0.56 -14.20 4.76
CA ALA A 28 -0.68 -13.59 4.32
C ALA A 28 -1.46 -12.96 5.50
N ARG A 29 -1.54 -13.65 6.63
CA ARG A 29 -2.16 -13.12 7.86
C ARG A 29 -1.46 -11.84 8.35
N THR A 30 -0.13 -11.84 8.39
CA THR A 30 0.64 -10.66 8.82
C THR A 30 0.46 -9.47 7.88
N ARG A 31 0.39 -9.70 6.55
CA ARG A 31 0.12 -8.66 5.57
C ARG A 31 -1.27 -8.06 5.77
N ARG A 32 -2.28 -8.91 5.96
CA ARG A 32 -3.66 -8.50 6.21
C ARG A 32 -3.79 -7.68 7.51
N GLN A 33 -3.15 -8.13 8.60
CA GLN A 33 -3.15 -7.40 9.87
C GLN A 33 -2.51 -6.01 9.76
N ARG A 34 -1.44 -5.85 8.95
CA ARG A 34 -0.81 -4.53 8.71
C ARG A 34 -1.74 -3.62 7.91
N GLY A 35 -2.44 -4.14 6.91
CA GLY A 35 -3.47 -3.40 6.17
C GLY A 35 -4.54 -2.87 7.12
N TYR A 36 -5.17 -3.74 7.88
CA TYR A 36 -6.19 -3.37 8.85
C TYR A 36 -5.72 -2.35 9.89
N HIS A 37 -4.50 -2.49 10.39
CA HIS A 37 -3.94 -1.52 11.33
C HIS A 37 -3.76 -0.12 10.72
N TRP A 38 -3.43 -0.04 9.42
CA TRP A 38 -3.31 1.23 8.74
C TRP A 38 -4.68 1.88 8.51
N GLU A 39 -5.65 1.13 8.03
CA GLU A 39 -7.03 1.54 7.88
C GLU A 39 -7.61 2.04 9.20
N ASP A 40 -7.48 1.27 10.29
CA ASP A 40 -7.92 1.66 11.64
C ASP A 40 -7.23 2.93 12.15
N THR A 41 -5.96 3.11 11.81
CA THR A 41 -5.21 4.34 12.16
C THR A 41 -5.83 5.56 11.49
N LEU A 42 -6.16 5.46 10.20
CA LEU A 42 -6.81 6.54 9.45
C LEU A 42 -8.19 6.86 10.00
N VAL A 43 -9.00 5.84 10.24
CA VAL A 43 -10.35 5.99 10.83
C VAL A 43 -10.27 6.71 12.19
N LYS A 44 -9.35 6.30 13.06
CA LYS A 44 -9.15 6.95 14.37
C LYS A 44 -8.72 8.41 14.21
N ARG A 45 -7.83 8.74 13.26
CA ARG A 45 -7.38 10.11 13.02
C ARG A 45 -8.53 11.01 12.58
N PHE A 46 -9.37 10.57 11.65
CA PHE A 46 -10.54 11.32 11.21
C PHE A 46 -11.58 11.48 12.35
N ASN A 47 -11.88 10.39 13.06
CA ASN A 47 -12.87 10.41 14.13
C ASN A 47 -12.43 11.19 15.36
N ALA A 48 -11.15 11.51 15.49
CA ALA A 48 -10.64 12.46 16.50
C ALA A 48 -10.93 13.92 16.14
N MET A 49 -11.33 14.19 14.89
CA MET A 49 -11.72 15.52 14.42
C MET A 49 -13.23 15.71 14.59
N GLN A 50 -13.66 16.81 15.21
CA GLN A 50 -15.06 17.04 15.56
C GLN A 50 -16.02 17.00 14.35
N ASP A 51 -15.56 17.51 13.19
CA ASP A 51 -16.40 17.70 12.01
C ASP A 51 -16.32 16.54 11.00
N TRP A 52 -15.61 15.46 11.36
CA TRP A 52 -15.36 14.34 10.46
C TRP A 52 -15.83 13.02 11.07
N LYS A 53 -16.36 12.16 10.21
CA LYS A 53 -16.67 10.76 10.54
C LYS A 53 -16.07 9.85 9.49
N ALA A 54 -15.39 8.81 9.95
CA ALA A 54 -14.79 7.81 9.09
C ALA A 54 -15.24 6.42 9.49
N PHE A 55 -15.45 5.59 8.47
CA PHE A 55 -15.91 4.21 8.59
C PHE A 55 -14.95 3.31 7.81
N ARG A 56 -14.45 2.27 8.44
CA ARG A 56 -13.78 1.20 7.73
C ARG A 56 -14.85 0.31 7.10
N LEU A 57 -14.87 0.22 5.78
CA LEU A 57 -15.84 -0.57 5.03
C LEU A 57 -15.27 -1.93 4.62
N GLY A 58 -13.97 -2.06 4.62
CA GLY A 58 -13.20 -3.12 3.99
C GLY A 58 -13.60 -4.54 4.38
N SER A 59 -14.21 -5.21 3.42
CA SER A 59 -14.08 -6.64 3.21
C SER A 59 -13.63 -6.85 1.76
N PRO A 60 -12.59 -7.63 1.47
CA PRO A 60 -12.05 -7.79 0.12
C PRO A 60 -13.06 -8.27 -0.92
N SER A 61 -14.18 -8.81 -0.49
CA SER A 61 -15.16 -9.50 -1.34
C SER A 61 -16.34 -8.63 -1.80
N VAL A 62 -16.49 -7.38 -1.34
CA VAL A 62 -17.80 -6.68 -1.44
C VAL A 62 -17.79 -5.45 -2.34
N GLY A 63 -16.73 -5.18 -3.10
CA GLY A 63 -16.70 -4.01 -4.00
C GLY A 63 -16.76 -2.66 -3.26
N LEU A 64 -16.36 -2.61 -1.99
CA LEU A 64 -16.32 -1.41 -1.17
C LEU A 64 -14.90 -0.79 -1.13
N PRO A 65 -14.74 0.54 -1.03
CA PRO A 65 -13.47 1.15 -0.69
C PRO A 65 -13.03 0.73 0.73
N ASP A 66 -11.76 0.86 1.05
CA ASP A 66 -11.28 0.50 2.39
C ASP A 66 -11.90 1.38 3.46
N ILE A 67 -11.99 2.69 3.21
CA ILE A 67 -12.52 3.68 4.16
C ILE A 67 -13.42 4.68 3.44
N LEU A 68 -14.56 4.99 4.08
CA LEU A 68 -15.42 6.10 3.73
C LEU A 68 -15.27 7.19 4.79
N VAL A 69 -15.05 8.42 4.37
CA VAL A 69 -14.93 9.58 5.26
C VAL A 69 -15.94 10.64 4.84
N VAL A 70 -16.67 11.17 5.79
CA VAL A 70 -17.68 12.20 5.54
C VAL A 70 -17.54 13.38 6.50
N SER A 71 -17.82 14.57 5.97
CA SER A 71 -18.00 15.78 6.76
C SER A 71 -19.21 16.56 6.22
N THR A 72 -20.26 16.61 7.00
CA THR A 72 -21.46 17.40 6.66
C THR A 72 -21.17 18.89 6.72
N LYS A 73 -20.38 19.32 7.71
CA LYS A 73 -19.98 20.74 7.87
C LYS A 73 -19.19 21.27 6.67
N HIS A 74 -18.32 20.44 6.10
CA HIS A 74 -17.52 20.84 4.93
C HIS A 74 -18.13 20.36 3.62
N SER A 75 -19.34 19.78 3.62
CA SER A 75 -19.98 19.16 2.46
C SER A 75 -18.99 18.29 1.65
N THR A 76 -18.24 17.46 2.36
CA THR A 76 -17.11 16.70 1.79
C THR A 76 -17.23 15.21 2.05
N ILE A 77 -16.93 14.42 1.03
CA ILE A 77 -16.78 12.98 1.13
C ILE A 77 -15.45 12.52 0.49
N PHE A 78 -14.77 11.61 1.17
CA PHE A 78 -13.61 10.90 0.62
C PHE A 78 -13.89 9.41 0.59
N THR A 79 -13.57 8.76 -0.53
CA THR A 79 -13.33 7.33 -0.58
C THR A 79 -11.82 7.10 -0.53
N ILE A 80 -11.34 6.28 0.40
CA ILE A 80 -9.92 6.09 0.61
C ILE A 80 -9.57 4.63 0.35
N GLU A 81 -8.55 4.41 -0.47
CA GLU A 81 -7.85 3.14 -0.61
C GLU A 81 -6.52 3.23 0.13
N ALA A 82 -6.29 2.33 1.07
CA ALA A 82 -5.17 2.38 2.01
C ALA A 82 -4.14 1.28 1.70
N LYS A 83 -2.90 1.66 1.48
CA LYS A 83 -1.80 0.74 1.21
C LYS A 83 -0.69 0.90 2.22
N SER A 84 -0.24 -0.20 2.81
CA SER A 84 0.91 -0.18 3.72
C SER A 84 1.89 -1.31 3.42
N GLY A 85 3.19 -1.03 3.55
CA GLY A 85 4.19 -2.05 3.23
C GLY A 85 5.62 -1.71 3.61
N THR A 86 6.49 -2.69 3.34
CA THR A 86 7.94 -2.64 3.58
C THR A 86 8.75 -2.54 2.28
N THR A 87 8.07 -2.51 1.13
CA THR A 87 8.66 -2.38 -0.21
C THR A 87 9.00 -0.93 -0.54
N ASN A 88 9.75 -0.69 -1.62
CA ASN A 88 10.05 0.66 -2.11
C ASN A 88 8.91 1.28 -2.92
N SER A 89 7.89 0.50 -3.26
CA SER A 89 6.70 0.99 -3.94
C SER A 89 5.47 0.23 -3.45
N LEU A 90 4.32 0.90 -3.49
CA LEU A 90 3.02 0.36 -3.16
C LEU A 90 2.07 0.61 -4.34
N THR A 91 1.29 -0.41 -4.68
CA THR A 91 0.40 -0.38 -5.84
C THR A 91 -1.05 -0.36 -5.41
N VAL A 92 -1.85 0.45 -6.08
CA VAL A 92 -3.32 0.41 -6.05
C VAL A 92 -3.76 -0.17 -7.38
N PRO A 93 -4.36 -1.37 -7.40
CA PRO A 93 -4.87 -2.01 -8.61
C PRO A 93 -6.03 -1.21 -9.23
N TYR A 94 -6.17 -1.35 -10.54
CA TYR A 94 -7.21 -0.73 -11.35
C TYR A 94 -8.63 -0.93 -10.79
N ASP A 95 -8.98 -2.15 -10.41
CA ASP A 95 -10.30 -2.50 -9.87
C ASP A 95 -10.63 -1.74 -8.58
N GLN A 96 -9.61 -1.47 -7.76
CA GLN A 96 -9.77 -0.73 -6.50
C GLN A 96 -9.96 0.76 -6.76
N ILE A 97 -9.31 1.31 -7.78
CA ILE A 97 -9.53 2.69 -8.21
C ILE A 97 -10.96 2.87 -8.74
N GLN A 98 -11.41 1.99 -9.62
CA GLN A 98 -12.77 2.01 -10.14
C GLN A 98 -13.83 1.93 -9.04
N ARG A 99 -13.59 1.07 -8.06
CA ARG A 99 -14.46 0.91 -6.90
C ARG A 99 -14.61 2.20 -6.10
N CYS A 100 -13.48 2.88 -5.81
CA CYS A 100 -13.48 4.16 -5.12
C CYS A 100 -14.22 5.24 -5.93
N LEU A 101 -14.00 5.32 -7.24
CA LEU A 101 -14.68 6.27 -8.13
C LEU A 101 -16.19 6.04 -8.14
N LYS A 102 -16.64 4.80 -8.34
CA LYS A 102 -18.06 4.44 -8.33
C LYS A 102 -18.73 4.88 -7.03
N TRP A 103 -18.09 4.61 -5.88
CA TRP A 103 -18.62 5.04 -4.59
C TRP A 103 -18.65 6.55 -4.44
N THR A 104 -17.58 7.24 -4.84
CA THR A 104 -17.51 8.70 -4.77
C THR A 104 -18.60 9.36 -5.61
N ASP A 105 -18.91 8.79 -6.78
CA ASP A 105 -19.93 9.32 -7.68
C ASP A 105 -21.36 9.08 -7.16
N THR A 106 -21.59 8.05 -6.36
CA THR A 106 -22.90 7.76 -5.76
C THR A 106 -23.37 8.84 -4.77
N PHE A 107 -22.45 9.58 -4.14
CA PHE A 107 -22.78 10.56 -3.11
C PHE A 107 -22.86 11.99 -3.65
N GLU A 108 -23.78 12.24 -4.56
CA GLU A 108 -23.96 13.55 -5.25
C GLU A 108 -24.33 14.69 -4.31
N ILE A 109 -24.87 14.41 -3.15
CA ILE A 109 -25.25 15.42 -2.14
C ILE A 109 -24.05 16.17 -1.56
N TYR A 110 -22.82 15.62 -1.67
CA TYR A 110 -21.62 16.30 -1.21
C TYR A 110 -20.99 17.14 -2.32
N GLN A 111 -20.70 18.41 -2.02
CA GLN A 111 -20.08 19.34 -2.97
C GLN A 111 -18.64 18.91 -3.33
N THR A 112 -17.88 18.51 -2.33
CA THR A 112 -16.50 18.03 -2.52
C THR A 112 -16.47 16.52 -2.42
N ARG A 113 -16.12 15.87 -3.53
CA ARG A 113 -16.03 14.42 -3.64
C ARG A 113 -14.65 14.02 -4.16
N LYS A 114 -13.87 13.27 -3.38
CA LYS A 114 -12.50 12.90 -3.74
C LYS A 114 -12.22 11.42 -3.50
N VAL A 115 -11.47 10.84 -4.42
CA VAL A 115 -10.80 9.56 -4.21
C VAL A 115 -9.39 9.87 -3.70
N VAL A 116 -9.03 9.32 -2.54
CA VAL A 116 -7.73 9.54 -1.92
C VAL A 116 -7.01 8.20 -1.74
N PHE A 117 -5.76 8.14 -2.17
CA PHE A 117 -4.89 7.00 -1.91
C PHE A 117 -3.98 7.32 -0.73
N ALA A 118 -4.06 6.49 0.33
CA ALA A 118 -3.29 6.65 1.55
C ALA A 118 -2.17 5.60 1.62
N PHE A 119 -0.94 6.03 1.41
CA PHE A 119 0.24 5.17 1.43
C PHE A 119 1.00 5.29 2.74
N LYS A 120 1.41 4.14 3.31
CA LYS A 120 2.27 4.09 4.48
C LYS A 120 3.45 3.16 4.24
N PHE A 121 4.63 3.73 4.16
CA PHE A 121 5.88 3.00 4.09
C PHE A 121 6.43 2.78 5.49
N SER A 122 6.56 1.51 5.87
CA SER A 122 7.04 1.13 7.21
C SER A 122 8.48 1.58 7.43
N SER A 123 8.86 1.78 8.71
CA SER A 123 10.23 2.07 9.14
C SER A 123 11.24 0.93 8.89
N LYS A 124 10.79 -0.16 8.29
CA LYS A 124 11.60 -1.31 7.90
C LYS A 124 11.41 -1.56 6.40
N LYS A 125 12.50 -1.48 5.63
CA LYS A 125 12.56 -1.85 4.21
C LYS A 125 12.93 -3.31 4.10
N ARG A 126 12.21 -4.07 3.30
CA ARG A 126 12.56 -5.46 2.99
C ARG A 126 13.65 -5.48 1.91
N ILE A 127 14.83 -6.02 2.24
CA ILE A 127 15.97 -6.17 1.32
C ILE A 127 16.18 -7.60 0.84
N GLY A 128 15.57 -8.56 1.50
CA GLY A 128 15.69 -9.98 1.15
C GLY A 128 14.71 -10.86 1.91
N LEU A 129 14.97 -12.15 1.90
CA LEU A 129 14.18 -13.17 2.54
C LEU A 129 14.31 -13.10 4.07
N GLY A 130 13.37 -12.41 4.73
CA GLY A 130 13.42 -12.21 6.19
C GLY A 130 14.39 -11.12 6.64
N GLN A 131 15.07 -10.46 5.71
CA GLN A 131 16.02 -9.39 5.99
C GLN A 131 15.36 -8.02 5.82
N TYR A 132 15.64 -7.13 6.75
CA TYR A 132 15.08 -5.78 6.77
C TYR A 132 16.16 -4.76 7.13
N GLU A 133 16.12 -3.63 6.44
CA GLU A 133 16.90 -2.45 6.73
C GLU A 133 16.01 -1.40 7.42
N LYS A 134 16.56 -0.64 8.37
CA LYS A 134 15.85 0.46 9.04
C LYS A 134 15.79 1.67 8.09
N ARG A 135 14.62 2.29 7.99
CA ARG A 135 14.40 3.54 7.25
C ARG A 135 13.38 4.42 7.97
N GLU A 136 13.19 5.63 7.50
CA GLU A 136 12.13 6.50 8.00
C GLU A 136 10.74 5.95 7.63
N LEU A 137 9.77 6.16 8.52
CA LEU A 137 8.37 5.95 8.21
C LEU A 137 7.89 7.13 7.38
N ARG A 138 7.26 6.86 6.23
CA ARG A 138 6.69 7.90 5.36
C ARG A 138 5.24 7.62 5.09
N GLU A 139 4.43 8.70 5.07
CA GLU A 139 3.02 8.65 4.74
C GLU A 139 2.76 9.64 3.61
N PHE A 140 2.03 9.19 2.57
CA PHE A 140 1.61 10.03 1.45
C PHE A 140 0.12 9.88 1.22
N TYR A 141 -0.52 10.99 0.87
CA TYR A 141 -1.93 11.03 0.54
C TYR A 141 -2.08 11.68 -0.83
N LYS A 142 -2.51 10.90 -1.81
CA LYS A 142 -2.62 11.36 -3.20
C LYS A 142 -4.09 11.44 -3.60
N VAL A 143 -4.49 12.53 -4.23
CA VAL A 143 -5.83 12.66 -4.80
C VAL A 143 -5.83 12.11 -6.20
N TRP A 144 -6.79 11.23 -6.51
CA TRP A 144 -6.99 10.78 -7.87
C TRP A 144 -7.65 11.89 -8.72
N ASP A 145 -7.04 12.19 -9.86
CA ASP A 145 -7.62 13.07 -10.85
C ASP A 145 -8.48 12.26 -11.84
N LYS A 146 -9.75 12.64 -12.01
CA LYS A 146 -10.67 11.97 -12.94
C LYS A 146 -10.23 12.10 -14.42
N ALA A 147 -9.38 13.07 -14.76
CA ALA A 147 -8.81 13.21 -16.09
C ALA A 147 -7.75 12.14 -16.40
N CYS A 148 -7.23 11.45 -15.38
CA CYS A 148 -6.25 10.39 -15.57
C CYS A 148 -6.91 9.13 -16.12
N GLN A 149 -6.22 8.48 -17.08
CA GLN A 149 -6.62 7.15 -17.52
C GLN A 149 -6.53 6.18 -16.35
N ILE A 150 -7.62 5.44 -16.10
CA ILE A 150 -7.65 4.46 -15.00
C ILE A 150 -6.79 3.25 -15.39
N THR A 151 -5.71 3.06 -14.63
CA THR A 151 -4.78 1.92 -14.74
C THR A 151 -4.31 1.56 -13.33
N ASP A 152 -3.50 0.53 -13.18
CA ASP A 152 -2.80 0.30 -11.92
C ASP A 152 -1.94 1.52 -11.58
N PHE A 153 -2.00 1.94 -10.33
CA PHE A 153 -1.32 3.13 -9.83
C PHE A 153 -0.26 2.76 -8.79
N VAL A 154 0.92 3.36 -8.88
CA VAL A 154 2.06 3.07 -8.01
C VAL A 154 2.56 4.34 -7.35
N CYS A 155 2.77 4.29 -6.03
CA CYS A 155 3.49 5.31 -5.28
C CYS A 155 4.85 4.76 -4.83
N SER A 156 5.92 5.52 -5.03
CA SER A 156 7.27 5.18 -4.57
C SER A 156 7.49 5.62 -3.12
N TYR A 157 8.56 5.11 -2.49
CA TYR A 157 8.98 5.54 -1.14
C TYR A 157 9.36 7.04 -1.10
N GLU A 158 9.74 7.62 -2.23
CA GLU A 158 10.04 9.06 -2.33
C GLU A 158 8.79 9.92 -2.59
N GLY A 159 7.61 9.29 -2.71
CA GLY A 159 6.34 9.98 -2.93
C GLY A 159 6.03 10.25 -4.40
N GLU A 160 6.89 9.81 -5.31
CA GLU A 160 6.64 9.89 -6.75
C GLU A 160 5.55 8.90 -7.16
N THR A 161 4.77 9.28 -8.15
CA THR A 161 3.61 8.51 -8.58
C THR A 161 3.67 8.14 -10.06
N TYR A 162 3.16 6.95 -10.37
CA TYR A 162 3.24 6.35 -11.70
C TYR A 162 1.95 5.60 -12.02
N SER A 163 1.52 5.64 -13.28
CA SER A 163 0.59 4.68 -13.85
C SER A 163 1.36 3.48 -14.41
N LEU A 164 0.71 2.30 -14.45
CA LEU A 164 1.24 1.11 -15.12
C LEU A 164 0.43 0.86 -16.38
N ILE A 165 1.01 1.17 -17.53
CA ILE A 165 0.40 0.94 -18.84
C ILE A 165 1.24 -0.13 -19.54
N ASP A 166 0.64 -1.25 -19.90
CA ASP A 166 1.32 -2.41 -20.55
C ASP A 166 2.58 -2.85 -19.79
N GLY A 167 2.51 -2.84 -18.45
CA GLY A 167 3.63 -3.22 -17.58
C GLY A 167 4.75 -2.19 -17.49
N LYS A 168 4.65 -1.05 -18.19
CA LYS A 168 5.62 0.05 -18.14
C LYS A 168 5.15 1.12 -17.18
N ARG A 169 6.08 1.70 -16.43
CA ARG A 169 5.80 2.85 -15.56
C ARG A 169 5.82 4.14 -16.37
N GLN A 170 4.71 4.85 -16.36
CA GLN A 170 4.62 6.22 -16.85
C GLN A 170 4.45 7.17 -15.67
N ARG A 171 5.26 8.23 -15.60
CA ARG A 171 5.13 9.21 -14.52
C ARG A 171 3.77 9.87 -14.58
N LEU A 172 3.13 9.96 -13.41
CA LEU A 172 1.84 10.58 -13.23
C LEU A 172 1.92 11.43 -11.95
N ASP A 173 2.01 12.74 -12.11
CA ASP A 173 2.17 13.65 -10.98
C ASP A 173 0.80 13.94 -10.33
N LEU A 174 0.39 13.06 -9.42
CA LEU A 174 -0.79 13.33 -8.59
C LEU A 174 -0.44 14.28 -7.45
N ALA A 175 -1.32 15.26 -7.24
CA ALA A 175 -1.18 16.21 -6.15
C ALA A 175 -1.24 15.53 -4.78
N ASP A 176 -0.39 15.99 -3.87
CA ASP A 176 -0.50 15.64 -2.46
C ASP A 176 -1.76 16.24 -1.86
N HIS A 177 -2.47 15.44 -1.07
CA HIS A 177 -3.65 15.90 -0.35
C HIS A 177 -3.29 16.29 1.09
N VAL A 178 -3.60 17.52 1.45
CA VAL A 178 -3.48 17.96 2.83
C VAL A 178 -4.65 17.38 3.63
N MET A 179 -4.33 16.51 4.56
CA MET A 179 -5.33 15.88 5.43
C MET A 179 -5.78 16.86 6.52
N PRO A 180 -7.03 16.78 7.00
CA PRO A 180 -7.53 17.66 8.08
C PRO A 180 -6.90 17.38 9.43
N PHE A 181 -6.07 16.35 9.56
CA PHE A 181 -5.33 15.97 10.77
C PHE A 181 -3.81 16.12 10.57
N LYS A 182 -3.06 16.22 11.68
CA LYS A 182 -1.59 16.31 11.62
C LYS A 182 -0.98 15.05 11.03
N MET A 183 -0.30 15.20 9.91
CA MET A 183 0.44 14.12 9.26
C MET A 183 1.72 13.81 10.02
N ARG A 184 2.11 12.54 10.10
CA ARG A 184 3.40 12.12 10.65
C ARG A 184 4.41 12.10 9.51
N HIS A 185 5.39 13.03 9.58
CA HIS A 185 6.57 13.10 8.70
C HIS A 185 6.27 13.14 7.19
N THR A 186 5.87 14.29 6.72
CA THR A 186 6.30 14.76 5.40
C THR A 186 7.41 15.77 5.67
N LYS A 187 8.66 15.46 5.33
CA LYS A 187 9.62 16.54 5.10
C LYS A 187 9.03 17.35 3.95
N THR A 188 8.59 18.56 4.21
CA THR A 188 8.45 19.59 3.17
C THR A 188 9.82 19.67 2.48
N PRO A 189 9.91 19.64 1.14
CA PRO A 189 11.16 19.99 0.50
C PRO A 189 11.47 21.41 0.98
N ASP A 190 12.62 21.58 1.65
CA ASP A 190 13.17 22.88 1.93
C ASP A 190 13.25 23.61 0.58
N ASN A 191 12.50 24.69 0.46
CA ASN A 191 12.64 25.64 -0.64
C ASN A 191 14.07 26.19 -0.56
N ALA A 192 14.95 25.69 -1.42
CA ALA A 192 16.21 26.33 -1.74
C ALA A 192 16.00 27.34 -2.86
#